data_4bcbd41878fa0f32286d3428e8192cd8
#
_entry.id   4bcbd41878fa0f32286d3428e8192cd8
#
_cell.length_a   1.000
_cell.length_b   1.000
_cell.length_c   1.000
_cell.angle_alpha   90.00
_cell.angle_beta   90.00
_cell.angle_gamma   90.00
#
_symmetry.space_group_name_H-M   'P 1'
#
loop_
_entity.id
_entity.type
_entity.pdbx_description
1 polymer ?
#
loop_
_entity_poly.entity_id
_entity_poly.type
_entity_poly.pdbx_seq_one_letter_code
_entity_poly.pdbx_strand_id
1 'polypeptide(L)'
;AQACFDARTAGDNPEFEWVTMEDPRARAVISELPRFVAGQPLPVIRVTGLPDSVRGIWSLWEISLAAEGMSRKRFLPVFVNEGGRPFVPTAKRVWDLLLTETVDVHAVTGTEESVKWFEASHSAASAQGERIFTELLNEHRARLKEERERALYAFEARGQSIGRIGLPAVREHRRKRLQHEHDARMAALDDMEASVPDLNAVMMVRVSGDVIP
;
A
#
# COMPACT_ATOMS: atom_id res chain seq x y z
N ALA A 1 24.11 -17.22 7.09
CA ALA A 1 24.26 -16.54 5.81
C ALA A 1 23.79 -15.10 5.96
N GLN A 2 24.46 -14.16 5.33
CA GLN A 2 24.06 -12.75 5.33
C GLN A 2 23.09 -12.56 4.15
N ALA A 3 21.91 -11.99 4.40
CA ALA A 3 20.92 -11.78 3.36
C ALA A 3 21.18 -10.46 2.60
N CYS A 4 20.92 -10.44 1.30
CA CYS A 4 21.04 -9.27 0.44
C CYS A 4 19.82 -9.16 -0.48
N PHE A 5 19.25 -7.97 -0.62
CA PHE A 5 18.11 -7.71 -1.52
C PHE A 5 18.53 -7.23 -2.91
N ASP A 6 19.80 -6.85 -3.09
CA ASP A 6 20.33 -6.42 -4.38
C ASP A 6 20.98 -7.59 -5.13
N ALA A 7 20.46 -7.88 -6.33
CA ALA A 7 20.91 -8.99 -7.16
C ALA A 7 22.40 -8.86 -7.58
N ARG A 8 22.87 -7.62 -7.78
CA ARG A 8 24.26 -7.36 -8.19
C ARG A 8 25.22 -7.63 -7.04
N THR A 9 24.89 -7.10 -5.85
CA THR A 9 25.69 -7.34 -4.64
C THR A 9 25.73 -8.82 -4.28
N ALA A 10 24.62 -9.55 -4.42
CA ALA A 10 24.59 -11.00 -4.22
C ALA A 10 25.41 -11.77 -5.24
N GLY A 11 25.46 -11.29 -6.50
CA GLY A 11 26.29 -11.88 -7.55
C GLY A 11 27.79 -11.69 -7.32
N ASP A 12 28.18 -10.55 -6.77
CA ASP A 12 29.58 -10.21 -6.47
C ASP A 12 30.09 -10.87 -5.16
N ASN A 13 29.18 -11.31 -4.28
CA ASN A 13 29.51 -11.92 -2.99
C ASN A 13 28.76 -13.25 -2.82
N PRO A 14 29.36 -14.38 -3.19
CA PRO A 14 28.70 -15.70 -3.19
C PRO A 14 28.33 -16.21 -1.78
N GLU A 15 28.84 -15.60 -0.71
CA GLU A 15 28.44 -15.87 0.69
C GLU A 15 27.11 -15.21 1.07
N PHE A 16 26.59 -14.28 0.27
CA PHE A 16 25.32 -13.63 0.52
C PHE A 16 24.16 -14.41 -0.12
N GLU A 17 23.11 -14.58 0.63
CA GLU A 17 21.88 -15.15 0.13
C GLU A 17 21.02 -14.05 -0.52
N TRP A 18 20.76 -14.17 -1.82
CA TRP A 18 19.86 -13.24 -2.49
C TRP A 18 18.40 -13.49 -2.07
N VAL A 19 17.83 -12.51 -1.38
CA VAL A 19 16.45 -12.56 -0.92
C VAL A 19 15.62 -11.62 -1.79
N THR A 20 14.60 -12.15 -2.44
CA THR A 20 13.64 -11.36 -3.22
C THR A 20 12.42 -11.00 -2.38
N MET A 21 11.63 -10.02 -2.84
CA MET A 21 10.35 -9.66 -2.21
C MET A 21 9.32 -10.80 -2.26
N GLU A 22 9.57 -11.81 -3.07
CA GLU A 22 8.72 -13.00 -3.19
C GLU A 22 9.10 -14.10 -2.20
N ASP A 23 10.28 -13.98 -1.58
CA ASP A 23 10.73 -14.92 -0.55
C ASP A 23 9.71 -14.96 0.61
N PRO A 24 9.29 -16.15 1.06
CA PRO A 24 8.34 -16.29 2.16
C PRO A 24 8.78 -15.58 3.45
N ARG A 25 10.09 -15.52 3.73
CA ARG A 25 10.65 -14.84 4.89
C ARG A 25 10.50 -13.31 4.75
N ALA A 26 10.81 -12.77 3.55
CA ALA A 26 10.61 -11.35 3.28
C ALA A 26 9.13 -10.98 3.39
N ARG A 27 8.23 -11.80 2.83
CA ARG A 27 6.78 -11.61 2.94
C ARG A 27 6.29 -11.67 4.38
N ALA A 28 6.77 -12.61 5.19
CA ALA A 28 6.42 -12.71 6.60
C ALA A 28 6.84 -11.44 7.36
N VAL A 29 8.08 -10.99 7.19
CA VAL A 29 8.56 -9.75 7.82
C VAL A 29 7.73 -8.54 7.39
N ILE A 30 7.42 -8.40 6.10
CA ILE A 30 6.62 -7.27 5.59
C ILE A 30 5.18 -7.32 6.12
N SER A 31 4.59 -8.50 6.24
CA SER A 31 3.23 -8.66 6.77
C SER A 31 3.14 -8.46 8.29
N GLU A 32 4.23 -8.74 9.00
CA GLU A 32 4.33 -8.63 10.46
C GLU A 32 4.95 -7.30 10.92
N LEU A 33 5.44 -6.45 9.99
CA LEU A 33 5.97 -5.15 10.35
C LEU A 33 4.89 -4.38 11.13
N PRO A 34 5.15 -4.07 12.41
CA PRO A 34 4.21 -3.31 13.21
C PRO A 34 4.00 -1.95 12.56
N ARG A 35 2.75 -1.55 12.42
CA ARG A 35 2.41 -0.19 12.00
C ARG A 35 3.00 0.79 12.99
N PHE A 36 3.60 1.86 12.49
CA PHE A 36 4.07 2.93 13.35
C PHE A 36 2.86 3.62 14.00
N VAL A 37 2.91 3.79 15.32
CA VAL A 37 1.86 4.45 16.08
C VAL A 37 2.39 5.70 16.78
N ALA A 38 1.52 6.66 17.01
CA ALA A 38 1.87 7.88 17.75
C ALA A 38 2.49 7.54 19.12
N GLY A 39 3.57 8.24 19.46
CA GLY A 39 4.28 8.02 20.71
C GLY A 39 5.40 6.98 20.67
N GLN A 40 5.54 6.23 19.58
CA GLN A 40 6.75 5.43 19.39
C GLN A 40 7.98 6.33 19.20
N PRO A 41 9.13 6.01 19.83
CA PRO A 41 10.36 6.77 19.62
C PRO A 41 10.77 6.77 18.13
N LEU A 42 11.22 7.93 17.63
CA LEU A 42 11.68 8.06 16.26
C LEU A 42 13.20 7.91 16.21
N PRO A 43 13.74 7.04 15.37
CA PRO A 43 15.16 7.03 15.11
C PRO A 43 15.56 8.33 14.39
N VAL A 44 16.67 8.91 14.82
CA VAL A 44 17.31 10.06 14.17
C VAL A 44 18.39 9.52 13.26
N ILE A 45 18.22 9.77 11.98
CA ILE A 45 19.10 9.22 10.95
C ILE A 45 19.83 10.32 10.19
N ARG A 46 21.05 9.98 9.77
CA ARG A 46 21.77 10.69 8.73
C ARG A 46 21.76 9.84 7.47
N VAL A 47 21.45 10.46 6.33
CA VAL A 47 21.43 9.81 5.03
C VAL A 47 22.51 10.45 4.15
N THR A 48 23.43 9.65 3.65
CA THR A 48 24.47 10.12 2.74
C THR A 48 23.86 10.74 1.49
N GLY A 49 24.40 11.87 1.02
CA GLY A 49 23.91 12.57 -0.16
C GLY A 49 22.73 13.52 0.07
N LEU A 50 22.28 13.68 1.32
CA LEU A 50 21.36 14.76 1.68
C LEU A 50 22.14 16.02 2.09
N PRO A 51 21.71 17.23 1.64
CA PRO A 51 22.27 18.49 2.13
C PRO A 51 22.05 18.64 3.65
N ASP A 52 23.02 19.24 4.33
CA ASP A 52 22.97 19.48 5.78
C ASP A 52 21.78 20.37 6.23
N SER A 53 21.22 21.14 5.28
CA SER A 53 20.03 21.96 5.52
C SER A 53 18.71 21.17 5.56
N VAL A 54 18.71 19.90 5.16
CA VAL A 54 17.50 19.05 5.15
C VAL A 54 17.32 18.47 6.54
N ARG A 55 16.41 19.06 7.31
CA ARG A 55 16.05 18.63 8.66
C ARG A 55 14.53 18.53 8.80
N GLY A 56 14.06 17.45 9.39
CA GLY A 56 12.63 17.21 9.59
C GLY A 56 12.29 15.75 9.77
N ILE A 57 11.03 15.43 9.58
CA ILE A 57 10.53 14.07 9.66
C ILE A 57 10.23 13.55 8.26
N TRP A 58 10.80 12.43 7.94
CA TRP A 58 10.39 11.63 6.80
C TRP A 58 9.55 10.45 7.28
N SER A 59 8.45 10.18 6.59
CA SER A 59 7.52 9.10 6.92
C SER A 59 7.01 8.42 5.66
N LEU A 60 6.78 7.11 5.75
CA LEU A 60 6.15 6.31 4.72
C LEU A 60 4.75 5.92 5.17
N TRP A 61 3.77 6.22 4.35
CA TRP A 61 2.37 5.96 4.60
C TRP A 61 1.83 4.94 3.61
N GLU A 62 1.08 3.98 4.11
CA GLU A 62 0.29 3.06 3.29
C GLU A 62 -1.13 3.62 3.16
N ILE A 63 -1.53 3.90 1.93
CA ILE A 63 -2.91 4.21 1.58
C ILE A 63 -3.52 2.95 1.03
N SER A 64 -4.55 2.45 1.67
CA SER A 64 -5.22 1.23 1.24
C SER A 64 -6.72 1.44 1.05
N LEU A 65 -7.26 0.66 0.12
CA LEU A 65 -8.67 0.50 -0.11
C LEU A 65 -9.01 -0.95 0.14
N ALA A 66 -9.68 -1.21 1.26
CA ALA A 66 -10.17 -2.54 1.61
C ALA A 66 -11.61 -2.69 1.15
N ALA A 67 -11.88 -3.74 0.38
CA ALA A 67 -13.20 -4.23 0.04
C ALA A 67 -13.22 -5.74 0.25
N GLU A 68 -14.40 -6.35 0.34
CA GLU A 68 -14.53 -7.78 0.57
C GLU A 68 -13.73 -8.60 -0.47
N GLY A 69 -12.80 -9.42 0.02
CA GLY A 69 -11.93 -10.26 -0.83
C GLY A 69 -10.82 -9.53 -1.61
N MET A 70 -10.62 -8.20 -1.38
CA MET A 70 -9.58 -7.44 -2.07
C MET A 70 -8.98 -6.33 -1.21
N SER A 71 -7.66 -6.19 -1.27
CA SER A 71 -6.94 -5.04 -0.71
C SER A 71 -6.02 -4.45 -1.78
N ARG A 72 -6.16 -3.17 -2.06
CA ARG A 72 -5.25 -2.41 -2.91
C ARG A 72 -4.49 -1.41 -2.07
N LYS A 73 -3.20 -1.30 -2.32
CA LYS A 73 -2.30 -0.48 -1.54
C LYS A 73 -1.44 0.40 -2.43
N ARG A 74 -1.15 1.61 -1.96
CA ARG A 74 -0.14 2.53 -2.49
C ARG A 74 0.67 3.08 -1.35
N PHE A 75 1.93 3.35 -1.61
CA PHE A 75 2.82 3.98 -0.63
C PHE A 75 3.03 5.44 -0.97
N LEU A 76 2.99 6.28 0.06
CA LEU A 76 3.17 7.72 -0.02
C LEU A 76 4.31 8.12 0.91
N PRO A 77 5.49 8.51 0.38
CA PRO A 77 6.51 9.15 1.18
C PRO A 77 6.12 10.60 1.47
N VAL A 78 6.25 11.01 2.72
CA VAL A 78 5.97 12.37 3.19
C VAL A 78 7.19 12.90 3.91
N PHE A 79 7.55 14.16 3.67
CA PHE A 79 8.56 14.88 4.42
C PHE A 79 7.98 16.18 4.96
N VAL A 80 8.15 16.39 6.26
CA VAL A 80 7.74 17.62 6.96
C VAL A 80 8.99 18.21 7.60
N ASN A 81 9.32 19.46 7.26
CA ASN A 81 10.49 20.14 7.83
C ASN A 81 10.26 20.52 9.30
N GLU A 82 11.30 20.97 9.99
CA GLU A 82 11.21 21.41 11.39
C GLU A 82 10.20 22.55 11.62
N GLY A 83 9.87 23.33 10.61
CA GLY A 83 8.82 24.35 10.64
C GLY A 83 7.41 23.82 10.40
N GLY A 84 7.20 22.49 10.32
CA GLY A 84 5.88 21.87 10.11
C GLY A 84 5.37 21.92 8.66
N ARG A 85 6.20 22.34 7.69
CA ARG A 85 5.79 22.45 6.29
C ARG A 85 6.13 21.18 5.51
N PRO A 86 5.20 20.65 4.71
CA PRO A 86 5.46 19.48 3.86
C PRO A 86 6.24 19.88 2.59
N PHE A 87 7.17 19.00 2.17
CA PHE A 87 7.97 19.16 0.94
C PHE A 87 7.99 17.85 0.13
N VAL A 88 7.15 17.78 -0.88
CA VAL A 88 6.98 16.58 -1.72
C VAL A 88 8.28 16.17 -2.45
N PRO A 89 9.04 17.07 -3.10
CA PRO A 89 10.30 16.68 -3.75
C PRO A 89 11.32 16.08 -2.78
N THR A 90 11.41 16.65 -1.57
CA THR A 90 12.31 16.17 -0.51
C THR A 90 11.88 14.76 -0.04
N ALA A 91 10.57 14.52 0.13
CA ALA A 91 10.06 13.22 0.51
C ALA A 91 10.50 12.11 -0.45
N LYS A 92 10.40 12.37 -1.75
CA LYS A 92 10.83 11.45 -2.81
C LYS A 92 12.35 11.28 -2.82
N ARG A 93 13.11 12.38 -2.72
CA ARG A 93 14.57 12.30 -2.70
C ARG A 93 15.10 11.50 -1.50
N VAL A 94 14.52 11.70 -0.31
CA VAL A 94 14.89 10.90 0.87
C VAL A 94 14.55 9.43 0.65
N TRP A 95 13.38 9.13 0.08
CA TRP A 95 13.00 7.76 -0.28
C TRP A 95 14.03 7.09 -1.17
N ASP A 96 14.42 7.75 -2.27
CA ASP A 96 15.40 7.21 -3.21
C ASP A 96 16.75 6.95 -2.52
N LEU A 97 17.20 7.88 -1.67
CA LEU A 97 18.45 7.73 -0.93
C LEU A 97 18.40 6.65 0.14
N LEU A 98 17.29 6.48 0.83
CA LEU A 98 17.12 5.38 1.82
C LEU A 98 17.24 3.98 1.17
N LEU A 99 16.96 3.88 -0.13
CA LEU A 99 17.07 2.62 -0.88
C LEU A 99 18.49 2.37 -1.43
N THR A 100 19.31 3.40 -1.59
CA THR A 100 20.58 3.31 -2.32
C THR A 100 21.80 3.66 -1.48
N GLU A 101 21.66 4.43 -0.44
CA GLU A 101 22.76 4.99 0.32
C GLU A 101 22.88 4.42 1.74
N THR A 102 24.01 4.68 2.37
CA THR A 102 24.25 4.31 3.76
C THR A 102 23.46 5.21 4.69
N VAL A 103 22.85 4.61 5.70
CA VAL A 103 22.06 5.27 6.74
C VAL A 103 22.68 4.99 8.10
N ASP A 104 23.04 6.05 8.81
CA ASP A 104 23.53 5.96 10.17
C ASP A 104 22.45 6.40 11.17
N VAL A 105 22.21 5.59 12.20
CA VAL A 105 21.29 5.93 13.29
C VAL A 105 22.10 6.51 14.46
N HIS A 106 21.84 7.77 14.78
CA HIS A 106 22.62 8.50 15.79
C HIS A 106 21.92 8.62 17.15
N ALA A 107 20.61 8.72 17.15
CA ALA A 107 19.82 8.96 18.35
C ALA A 107 18.38 8.47 18.19
N VAL A 108 17.60 8.62 19.27
CA VAL A 108 16.16 8.35 19.27
C VAL A 108 15.45 9.51 19.97
N THR A 109 14.36 10.00 19.40
CA THR A 109 13.57 11.11 19.98
C THR A 109 12.73 10.66 21.16
N GLY A 110 12.35 11.62 22.01
CA GLY A 110 11.40 11.35 23.10
C GLY A 110 9.96 11.13 22.59
N THR A 111 9.14 10.51 23.44
CA THR A 111 7.75 10.16 23.12
C THR A 111 6.87 11.38 22.81
N GLU A 112 6.97 12.45 23.59
CA GLU A 112 6.16 13.68 23.38
C GLU A 112 6.47 14.36 22.06
N GLU A 113 7.75 14.41 21.69
CA GLU A 113 8.19 14.94 20.40
C GLU A 113 7.65 14.08 19.25
N SER A 114 7.70 12.76 19.42
CA SER A 114 7.19 11.82 18.44
C SER A 114 5.70 11.98 18.15
N VAL A 115 4.87 12.24 19.15
CA VAL A 115 3.43 12.50 18.97
C VAL A 115 3.19 13.73 18.09
N LYS A 116 3.86 14.84 18.37
CA LYS A 116 3.74 16.06 17.57
C LYS A 116 4.12 15.86 16.11
N TRP A 117 5.21 15.12 15.87
CA TRP A 117 5.67 14.82 14.54
C TRP A 117 4.74 13.86 13.81
N PHE A 118 4.16 12.88 14.52
CA PHE A 118 3.17 11.98 13.95
C PHE A 118 1.95 12.77 13.46
N GLU A 119 1.40 13.68 14.27
CA GLU A 119 0.24 14.51 13.91
C GLU A 119 0.51 15.39 12.69
N ALA A 120 1.68 16.05 12.66
CA ALA A 120 2.07 16.89 11.52
C ALA A 120 2.23 16.06 10.23
N SER A 121 2.87 14.89 10.33
CA SER A 121 3.07 13.98 9.20
C SER A 121 1.76 13.36 8.73
N HIS A 122 0.86 12.98 9.67
CA HIS A 122 -0.46 12.44 9.34
C HIS A 122 -1.33 13.46 8.61
N SER A 123 -1.34 14.72 9.07
CA SER A 123 -2.05 15.79 8.39
C SER A 123 -1.54 16.00 6.95
N ALA A 124 -0.22 16.00 6.78
CA ALA A 124 0.40 16.13 5.46
C ALA A 124 0.10 14.92 4.56
N ALA A 125 0.15 13.70 5.12
CA ALA A 125 -0.17 12.46 4.42
C ALA A 125 -1.63 12.42 3.99
N SER A 126 -2.55 12.82 4.85
CA SER A 126 -3.99 12.90 4.53
C SER A 126 -4.24 13.84 3.36
N ALA A 127 -3.68 15.05 3.41
CA ALA A 127 -3.86 16.02 2.33
C ALA A 127 -3.25 15.60 1.00
N GLN A 128 -2.06 14.99 1.01
CA GLN A 128 -1.39 14.51 -0.21
C GLN A 128 -1.99 13.18 -0.71
N GLY A 129 -2.50 12.37 0.20
CA GLY A 129 -3.05 11.04 -0.07
C GLY A 129 -4.44 11.06 -0.69
N GLU A 130 -5.19 12.13 -0.56
CA GLU A 130 -6.55 12.27 -1.09
C GLU A 130 -6.64 11.97 -2.60
N ARG A 131 -5.67 12.46 -3.36
CA ARG A 131 -5.58 12.17 -4.79
C ARG A 131 -5.34 10.68 -5.06
N ILE A 132 -4.41 10.06 -4.33
CA ILE A 132 -4.08 8.63 -4.48
C ILE A 132 -5.29 7.78 -4.13
N PHE A 133 -5.99 8.13 -3.06
CA PHE A 133 -7.21 7.46 -2.66
C PHE A 133 -8.30 7.57 -3.76
N THR A 134 -8.49 8.75 -4.32
CA THR A 134 -9.44 8.97 -5.43
C THR A 134 -9.08 8.12 -6.65
N GLU A 135 -7.80 8.02 -7.00
CA GLU A 135 -7.32 7.16 -8.08
C GLU A 135 -7.63 5.68 -7.79
N LEU A 136 -7.32 5.19 -6.57
CA LEU A 136 -7.64 3.81 -6.15
C LEU A 136 -9.13 3.51 -6.21
N LEU A 137 -9.96 4.44 -5.76
CA LEU A 137 -11.42 4.31 -5.78
C LEU A 137 -11.97 4.25 -7.22
N ASN A 138 -11.45 5.10 -8.10
CA ASN A 138 -11.85 5.09 -9.51
C ASN A 138 -11.43 3.80 -10.21
N GLU A 139 -10.21 3.31 -9.96
CA GLU A 139 -9.75 2.01 -10.48
C GLU A 139 -10.62 0.86 -9.97
N HIS A 140 -11.02 0.90 -8.71
CA HIS A 140 -11.89 -0.10 -8.10
C HIS A 140 -13.28 -0.10 -8.77
N ARG A 141 -13.90 1.08 -8.90
CA ARG A 141 -15.21 1.24 -9.55
C ARG A 141 -15.18 0.79 -11.02
N ALA A 142 -14.14 1.15 -11.76
CA ALA A 142 -13.97 0.73 -13.15
C ALA A 142 -13.92 -0.81 -13.25
N ARG A 143 -13.16 -1.45 -12.36
CA ARG A 143 -13.08 -2.91 -12.33
C ARG A 143 -14.42 -3.56 -11.98
N LEU A 144 -15.15 -3.05 -10.98
CA LEU A 144 -16.47 -3.59 -10.64
C LEU A 144 -17.45 -3.47 -11.82
N LYS A 145 -17.40 -2.36 -12.56
CA LYS A 145 -18.18 -2.18 -13.76
C LYS A 145 -17.87 -3.26 -14.81
N GLU A 146 -16.58 -3.48 -15.09
CA GLU A 146 -16.17 -4.54 -16.03
C GLU A 146 -16.60 -5.94 -15.57
N GLU A 147 -16.51 -6.25 -14.29
CA GLU A 147 -16.96 -7.53 -13.75
C GLU A 147 -18.48 -7.71 -13.85
N ARG A 148 -19.26 -6.65 -13.62
CA ARG A 148 -20.72 -6.66 -13.84
C ARG A 148 -21.07 -6.90 -15.31
N GLU A 149 -20.40 -6.21 -16.23
CA GLU A 149 -20.59 -6.40 -17.67
C GLU A 149 -20.24 -7.83 -18.12
N ARG A 150 -19.14 -8.39 -17.62
CA ARG A 150 -18.75 -9.79 -17.88
C ARG A 150 -19.77 -10.77 -17.30
N ALA A 151 -20.28 -10.54 -16.10
CA ALA A 151 -21.28 -11.39 -15.47
C ALA A 151 -22.59 -11.39 -16.30
N LEU A 152 -23.02 -10.23 -16.75
CA LEU A 152 -24.20 -10.07 -17.58
C LEU A 152 -24.03 -10.80 -18.94
N TYR A 153 -22.91 -10.58 -19.61
CA TYR A 153 -22.62 -11.27 -20.87
C TYR A 153 -22.61 -12.79 -20.73
N ALA A 154 -21.98 -13.28 -19.64
CA ALA A 154 -21.94 -14.72 -19.37
C ALA A 154 -23.35 -15.29 -19.08
N PHE A 155 -24.19 -14.54 -18.37
CA PHE A 155 -25.57 -14.90 -18.10
C PHE A 155 -26.39 -15.00 -19.40
N GLU A 156 -26.31 -14.01 -20.27
CA GLU A 156 -27.01 -13.98 -21.57
C GLU A 156 -26.56 -15.14 -22.48
N ALA A 157 -25.24 -15.37 -22.62
CA ALA A 157 -24.70 -16.43 -23.45
C ALA A 157 -25.13 -17.84 -22.98
N ARG A 158 -25.11 -18.06 -21.64
CA ARG A 158 -25.60 -19.29 -21.04
C ARG A 158 -27.11 -19.43 -21.19
N GLY A 159 -27.87 -18.35 -21.06
CA GLY A 159 -29.32 -18.31 -21.25
C GLY A 159 -29.71 -18.74 -22.68
N GLN A 160 -29.02 -18.23 -23.70
CA GLN A 160 -29.21 -18.64 -25.10
C GLN A 160 -28.93 -20.14 -25.29
N SER A 161 -27.86 -20.67 -24.69
CA SER A 161 -27.52 -22.10 -24.76
C SER A 161 -28.58 -22.98 -24.09
N ILE A 162 -29.11 -22.55 -22.94
CA ILE A 162 -30.20 -23.25 -22.24
C ILE A 162 -31.50 -23.20 -23.07
N GLY A 163 -31.76 -22.10 -23.78
CA GLY A 163 -32.93 -21.97 -24.67
C GLY A 163 -33.03 -23.03 -25.74
N ARG A 164 -31.89 -23.60 -26.17
CA ARG A 164 -31.81 -24.66 -27.22
C ARG A 164 -32.11 -26.08 -26.68
N ILE A 165 -32.29 -26.24 -25.38
CA ILE A 165 -32.61 -27.55 -24.79
C ILE A 165 -34.05 -27.92 -25.10
N GLY A 166 -34.26 -29.06 -25.74
CA GLY A 166 -35.58 -29.55 -26.21
C GLY A 166 -36.53 -29.94 -25.07
N LEU A 167 -36.02 -30.40 -23.92
CA LEU A 167 -36.81 -30.88 -22.77
C LEU A 167 -37.28 -29.69 -21.90
N PRO A 168 -38.59 -29.37 -21.85
CA PRO A 168 -39.07 -28.16 -21.13
C PRO A 168 -38.73 -28.17 -19.66
N ALA A 169 -38.90 -29.26 -18.96
CA ALA A 169 -38.63 -29.37 -17.51
C ALA A 169 -37.13 -29.15 -17.20
N VAL A 170 -36.23 -29.74 -18.01
CA VAL A 170 -34.78 -29.54 -17.85
C VAL A 170 -34.38 -28.12 -18.16
N ARG A 171 -34.94 -27.51 -19.19
CA ARG A 171 -34.71 -26.12 -19.55
C ARG A 171 -35.11 -25.16 -18.43
N GLU A 172 -36.30 -25.38 -17.86
CA GLU A 172 -36.81 -24.56 -16.75
C GLU A 172 -35.94 -24.68 -15.49
N HIS A 173 -35.55 -25.91 -15.12
CA HIS A 173 -34.68 -26.13 -13.98
C HIS A 173 -33.32 -25.44 -14.17
N ARG A 174 -32.69 -25.57 -15.34
CA ARG A 174 -31.41 -24.94 -15.65
C ARG A 174 -31.51 -23.41 -15.69
N ARG A 175 -32.64 -22.85 -16.16
CA ARG A 175 -32.87 -21.40 -16.18
C ARG A 175 -32.97 -20.84 -14.75
N LYS A 176 -33.71 -21.51 -13.85
CA LYS A 176 -33.80 -21.11 -12.43
C LYS A 176 -32.46 -21.16 -11.74
N ARG A 177 -31.68 -22.19 -12.00
CA ARG A 177 -30.32 -22.30 -11.45
C ARG A 177 -29.41 -21.19 -11.96
N LEU A 178 -29.43 -20.91 -13.27
CA LEU A 178 -28.62 -19.84 -13.86
C LEU A 178 -29.02 -18.48 -13.29
N GLN A 179 -30.31 -18.21 -13.09
CA GLN A 179 -30.80 -16.99 -12.46
C GLN A 179 -30.24 -16.85 -11.03
N HIS A 180 -30.35 -17.89 -10.24
CA HIS A 180 -29.82 -17.89 -8.88
C HIS A 180 -28.30 -17.66 -8.82
N GLU A 181 -27.55 -18.30 -9.69
CA GLU A 181 -26.08 -18.09 -9.82
C GLU A 181 -25.74 -16.65 -10.21
N HIS A 182 -26.53 -16.06 -11.12
CA HIS A 182 -26.37 -14.66 -11.53
C HIS A 182 -26.68 -13.68 -10.40
N ASP A 183 -27.81 -13.86 -9.72
CA ASP A 183 -28.23 -12.99 -8.62
C ASP A 183 -27.23 -13.03 -7.46
N ALA A 184 -26.72 -14.21 -7.12
CA ALA A 184 -25.67 -14.36 -6.12
C ALA A 184 -24.36 -13.66 -6.54
N ARG A 185 -23.99 -13.74 -7.83
CA ARG A 185 -22.81 -13.03 -8.34
C ARG A 185 -22.99 -11.52 -8.31
N MET A 186 -24.16 -11.01 -8.65
CA MET A 186 -24.46 -9.58 -8.62
C MET A 186 -24.44 -9.05 -7.18
N ALA A 187 -25.06 -9.77 -6.24
CA ALA A 187 -25.02 -9.42 -4.82
C ALA A 187 -23.59 -9.36 -4.27
N ALA A 188 -22.75 -10.34 -4.60
CA ALA A 188 -21.34 -10.32 -4.20
C ALA A 188 -20.56 -9.13 -4.80
N LEU A 189 -20.88 -8.68 -6.02
CA LEU A 189 -20.27 -7.49 -6.61
C LEU A 189 -20.77 -6.18 -5.96
N ASP A 190 -22.02 -6.16 -5.50
CA ASP A 190 -22.59 -5.04 -4.76
C ASP A 190 -21.98 -4.92 -3.35
N ASP A 191 -21.72 -6.04 -2.68
CA ASP A 191 -21.02 -6.07 -1.40
C ASP A 191 -19.58 -5.54 -1.53
N MET A 192 -18.90 -5.83 -2.66
CA MET A 192 -17.56 -5.30 -2.94
C MET A 192 -17.55 -3.79 -3.24
N GLU A 193 -18.68 -3.14 -3.49
CA GLU A 193 -18.76 -1.70 -3.71
C GLU A 193 -18.51 -0.91 -2.43
N ALA A 194 -18.87 -1.49 -1.28
CA ALA A 194 -18.56 -0.93 0.03
C ALA A 194 -17.06 -1.04 0.30
N SER A 195 -16.34 0.05 0.09
CA SER A 195 -14.91 0.12 0.30
C SER A 195 -14.56 1.08 1.42
N VAL A 196 -13.62 0.69 2.28
CA VAL A 196 -13.16 1.49 3.41
C VAL A 196 -11.74 2.00 3.12
N PRO A 197 -11.54 3.33 3.10
CA PRO A 197 -10.21 3.91 3.01
C PRO A 197 -9.46 3.72 4.33
N ASP A 198 -8.17 3.45 4.24
CA ASP A 198 -7.29 3.38 5.39
C ASP A 198 -5.96 4.06 5.09
N LEU A 199 -5.42 4.78 6.07
CA LEU A 199 -4.16 5.51 6.00
C LEU A 199 -3.31 5.15 7.22
N ASN A 200 -2.26 4.37 7.00
CA ASN A 200 -1.41 3.87 8.07
C ASN A 200 0.03 4.32 7.90
N ALA A 201 0.64 4.77 9.00
CA ALA A 201 2.07 4.98 9.03
C ALA A 201 2.80 3.63 9.04
N VAL A 202 3.67 3.42 8.07
CA VAL A 202 4.52 2.21 7.99
C VAL A 202 5.83 2.45 8.72
N MET A 203 6.45 3.62 8.47
CA MET A 203 7.73 3.99 9.04
C MET A 203 7.80 5.50 9.22
N MET A 204 8.46 5.92 10.30
CA MET A 204 8.80 7.33 10.52
C MET A 204 10.22 7.44 11.05
N VAL A 205 10.97 8.39 10.53
CA VAL A 205 12.34 8.69 10.95
C VAL A 205 12.57 10.20 10.97
N ARG A 206 13.36 10.67 11.91
CA ARG A 206 13.87 12.04 11.88
C ARG A 206 15.13 12.09 11.04
N VAL A 207 15.10 12.91 10.00
CA VAL A 207 16.24 13.14 9.13
C VAL A 207 16.99 14.36 9.63
N SER A 208 18.29 14.22 9.85
CA SER A 208 19.19 15.31 10.19
C SER A 208 20.38 15.31 9.24
N GLY A 209 20.66 16.44 8.60
CA GLY A 209 21.85 16.61 7.76
C GLY A 209 23.13 16.86 8.54
N ASP A 210 23.04 17.28 9.81
CA ASP A 210 24.20 17.61 10.65
C ASP A 210 24.51 16.57 11.74
N VAL A 211 25.76 16.60 12.20
CA VAL A 211 26.15 15.93 13.43
C VAL A 211 25.39 16.59 14.56
N ILE A 212 24.52 15.84 15.22
CA ILE A 212 23.93 16.27 16.49
C ILE A 212 25.09 16.26 17.51
N PRO A 213 25.41 17.37 18.18
CA PRO A 213 26.47 17.44 19.15
C PRO A 213 26.19 16.57 20.38
#